data_9d7467e3411b1d7b177c40a46e8c98ea
#
_entry.id   9d7467e3411b1d7b177c40a46e8c98ea
#
_cell.length_a   1.000
_cell.length_b   1.000
_cell.length_c   1.000
_cell.angle_alpha   90.00
_cell.angle_beta   90.00
_cell.angle_gamma   90.00
#
_symmetry.space_group_name_H-M   'P 1'
#
loop_
_entity.id
_entity.type
_entity.pdbx_description
1 polymer ?
#
loop_
_entity_poly.entity_id
_entity_poly.type
_entity_poly.pdbx_seq_one_letter_code
_entity_poly.pdbx_strand_id
1 'polypeptide(L)'
;MLAAVAVLGGLALLLTAKSEGTAAHAADGGRAEIEAFNKKYIEAHLKMNNAAIMATWAEDGVGLLPGTAPMIGKATIGKFLNDVTSRMEGYHMQKVEMDFQGISVSGDWASEWAYEHQVVQPPDQKPVIDSYGKLLLVLHKEADGNWRVTREMWNQGMKP
;
A
#
# COMPACT_ATOMS: atom_id res chain seq x y z
N MET A 1 10.30 69.59 -23.44
CA MET A 1 8.84 69.61 -23.28
C MET A 1 8.39 68.20 -23.03
N LEU A 2 8.10 67.95 -21.82
CA LEU A 2 6.93 67.36 -21.15
C LEU A 2 6.52 66.00 -21.73
N ALA A 3 6.80 64.91 -21.10
CA ALA A 3 6.15 64.25 -19.91
C ALA A 3 4.76 63.70 -20.24
N ALA A 4 4.65 62.37 -20.22
CA ALA A 4 3.51 61.71 -19.63
C ALA A 4 3.89 60.28 -19.27
N VAL A 5 4.11 60.05 -17.99
CA VAL A 5 4.17 58.74 -17.31
C VAL A 5 2.72 58.33 -17.13
N ALA A 6 2.35 57.17 -17.60
CA ALA A 6 1.11 56.49 -17.18
C ALA A 6 1.45 55.24 -16.40
N VAL A 7 1.12 55.32 -15.12
CA VAL A 7 1.11 54.26 -14.11
C VAL A 7 0.02 53.26 -14.48
N LEU A 8 0.38 52.00 -14.65
CA LEU A 8 -0.54 50.88 -14.51
C LEU A 8 0.11 49.88 -13.54
N GLY A 9 -0.04 50.18 -12.27
CA GLY A 9 0.21 49.27 -11.19
C GLY A 9 -1.12 48.67 -10.72
N GLY A 10 -1.12 47.38 -10.49
CA GLY A 10 -2.07 46.74 -9.58
C GLY A 10 -3.24 46.01 -10.21
N LEU A 11 -2.99 44.75 -10.64
CA LEU A 11 -3.99 43.69 -10.46
C LEU A 11 -3.32 42.31 -10.76
N ALA A 12 -2.52 41.81 -9.83
CA ALA A 12 -2.02 40.43 -9.90
C ALA A 12 -1.63 39.93 -8.50
N LEU A 13 -2.57 39.94 -7.57
CA LEU A 13 -2.33 39.32 -6.26
C LEU A 13 -3.64 38.87 -5.61
N LEU A 14 -4.36 37.91 -6.22
CA LEU A 14 -5.55 37.29 -5.58
C LEU A 14 -5.92 35.92 -6.13
N LEU A 15 -4.97 35.14 -6.69
CA LEU A 15 -5.27 33.80 -7.23
C LEU A 15 -4.43 32.65 -6.66
N THR A 16 -3.52 32.88 -5.70
CA THR A 16 -2.66 31.82 -5.18
C THR A 16 -3.11 31.17 -3.87
N ALA A 17 -4.04 31.76 -3.13
CA ALA A 17 -4.44 31.27 -1.82
C ALA A 17 -5.46 30.11 -1.86
N LYS A 18 -6.09 29.84 -3.01
CA LYS A 18 -7.15 28.82 -3.11
C LYS A 18 -6.67 27.44 -3.55
N SER A 19 -5.46 27.33 -4.09
CA SER A 19 -4.93 26.06 -4.58
C SER A 19 -4.20 25.25 -3.49
N GLU A 20 -3.57 25.90 -2.54
CA GLU A 20 -2.83 25.19 -1.47
C GLU A 20 -3.77 24.51 -0.47
N GLY A 21 -4.89 25.15 -0.10
CA GLY A 21 -5.86 24.55 0.81
C GLY A 21 -6.61 23.35 0.21
N THR A 22 -6.91 23.38 -1.09
CA THR A 22 -7.55 22.25 -1.78
C THR A 22 -6.58 21.09 -2.03
N ALA A 23 -5.31 21.35 -2.32
CA ALA A 23 -4.30 20.31 -2.50
C ALA A 23 -3.96 19.63 -1.17
N ALA A 24 -3.80 20.37 -0.08
CA ALA A 24 -3.55 19.81 1.26
C ALA A 24 -4.74 18.98 1.75
N HIS A 25 -5.97 19.43 1.55
CA HIS A 25 -7.18 18.69 1.94
C HIS A 25 -7.39 17.42 1.10
N ALA A 26 -7.07 17.46 -0.19
CA ALA A 26 -7.10 16.29 -1.06
C ALA A 26 -6.00 15.27 -0.69
N ALA A 27 -4.81 15.74 -0.30
CA ALA A 27 -3.73 14.88 0.18
C ALA A 27 -4.07 14.19 1.51
N ASP A 28 -4.71 14.89 2.44
CA ASP A 28 -5.20 14.33 3.70
C ASP A 28 -6.30 13.29 3.50
N GLY A 29 -7.25 13.56 2.60
CA GLY A 29 -8.33 12.64 2.26
C GLY A 29 -7.79 11.35 1.63
N GLY A 30 -6.86 11.47 0.69
CA GLY A 30 -6.20 10.32 0.06
C GLY A 30 -5.40 9.49 1.04
N ARG A 31 -4.69 10.13 1.97
CA ARG A 31 -3.96 9.44 3.03
C ARG A 31 -4.88 8.61 3.93
N ALA A 32 -6.01 9.18 4.36
CA ALA A 32 -6.98 8.46 5.20
C ALA A 32 -7.57 7.23 4.49
N GLU A 33 -7.77 7.30 3.15
CA GLU A 33 -8.22 6.16 2.36
C GLU A 33 -7.15 5.04 2.33
N ILE A 34 -5.86 5.38 2.18
CA ILE A 34 -4.76 4.40 2.24
C ILE A 34 -4.66 3.77 3.62
N GLU A 35 -4.77 4.55 4.69
CA GLU A 35 -4.78 4.02 6.06
C GLU A 35 -5.97 3.06 6.31
N ALA A 36 -7.14 3.34 5.70
CA ALA A 36 -8.28 2.43 5.74
C ALA A 36 -8.05 1.15 4.91
N PHE A 37 -7.38 1.26 3.76
CA PHE A 37 -6.94 0.12 2.95
C PHE A 37 -5.96 -0.76 3.77
N ASN A 38 -4.97 -0.17 4.43
CA ASN A 38 -3.94 -0.87 5.21
C ASN A 38 -4.53 -1.72 6.32
N LYS A 39 -5.58 -1.22 7.01
CA LYS A 39 -6.29 -2.01 8.03
C LYS A 39 -6.91 -3.28 7.44
N LYS A 40 -7.55 -3.17 6.28
CA LYS A 40 -8.16 -4.33 5.59
C LYS A 40 -7.09 -5.30 5.09
N TYR A 41 -5.98 -4.77 4.58
CA TYR A 41 -4.85 -5.54 4.09
C TYR A 41 -4.23 -6.38 5.21
N ILE A 42 -3.90 -5.76 6.35
CA ILE A 42 -3.39 -6.45 7.55
C ILE A 42 -4.38 -7.53 8.03
N GLU A 43 -5.67 -7.17 8.15
CA GLU A 43 -6.70 -8.11 8.64
C GLU A 43 -6.84 -9.34 7.75
N ALA A 44 -6.78 -9.17 6.44
CA ALA A 44 -6.85 -10.26 5.47
C ALA A 44 -5.65 -11.22 5.64
N HIS A 45 -4.44 -10.69 5.83
CA HIS A 45 -3.24 -11.49 6.06
C HIS A 45 -3.25 -12.18 7.42
N LEU A 46 -3.67 -11.48 8.48
CA LEU A 46 -3.79 -12.07 9.81
C LEU A 46 -4.77 -13.26 9.83
N LYS A 47 -5.86 -13.17 9.07
CA LYS A 47 -6.85 -14.26 8.95
C LYS A 47 -6.45 -15.33 7.93
N MET A 48 -5.33 -15.17 7.24
CA MET A 48 -4.93 -16.04 6.13
C MET A 48 -6.07 -16.23 5.11
N ASN A 49 -6.87 -15.17 4.89
CA ASN A 49 -8.02 -15.20 4.01
C ASN A 49 -7.61 -14.84 2.58
N ASN A 50 -7.30 -15.86 1.78
CA ASN A 50 -6.84 -15.69 0.40
C ASN A 50 -7.83 -14.90 -0.46
N ALA A 51 -9.12 -15.09 -0.30
CA ALA A 51 -10.12 -14.35 -1.07
C ALA A 51 -10.08 -12.84 -0.72
N ALA A 52 -9.97 -12.51 0.58
CA ALA A 52 -9.84 -11.12 1.03
C ALA A 52 -8.50 -10.51 0.59
N ILE A 53 -7.39 -11.27 0.67
CA ILE A 53 -6.08 -10.81 0.17
C ILE A 53 -6.19 -10.53 -1.33
N MET A 54 -6.73 -11.46 -2.11
CA MET A 54 -6.88 -11.28 -3.55
C MET A 54 -7.83 -10.15 -3.95
N ALA A 55 -8.79 -9.78 -3.09
CA ALA A 55 -9.64 -8.62 -3.32
C ALA A 55 -8.87 -7.28 -3.23
N THR A 56 -7.70 -7.26 -2.57
CA THR A 56 -6.84 -6.07 -2.50
C THR A 56 -5.92 -5.90 -3.71
N TRP A 57 -5.86 -6.85 -4.63
CA TRP A 57 -4.98 -6.82 -5.79
C TRP A 57 -5.68 -6.35 -7.05
N ALA A 58 -4.97 -5.55 -7.85
CA ALA A 58 -5.36 -5.21 -9.22
C ALA A 58 -5.20 -6.42 -10.15
N GLU A 59 -5.98 -6.46 -11.25
CA GLU A 59 -5.94 -7.58 -12.21
C GLU A 59 -4.56 -7.74 -12.86
N ASP A 60 -3.84 -6.63 -13.11
CA ASP A 60 -2.48 -6.56 -13.67
C ASP A 60 -1.38 -6.48 -12.61
N GLY A 61 -1.70 -6.81 -11.36
CA GLY A 61 -0.78 -6.73 -10.22
C GLY A 61 0.49 -7.54 -10.44
N VAL A 62 1.61 -7.09 -9.86
CA VAL A 62 2.90 -7.79 -9.90
C VAL A 62 3.44 -7.97 -8.49
N GLY A 63 3.67 -9.23 -8.10
CA GLY A 63 4.32 -9.60 -6.85
C GLY A 63 5.80 -9.94 -7.09
N LEU A 64 6.68 -9.36 -6.27
CA LEU A 64 8.12 -9.53 -6.31
C LEU A 64 8.60 -10.08 -4.96
N LEU A 65 8.73 -11.39 -4.86
CA LEU A 65 9.17 -12.08 -3.64
C LEU A 65 10.56 -12.68 -3.80
N PRO A 66 11.35 -12.76 -2.73
CA PRO A 66 12.67 -13.38 -2.78
C PRO A 66 12.61 -14.83 -3.26
N GLY A 67 13.55 -15.20 -4.13
CA GLY A 67 13.68 -16.57 -4.61
C GLY A 67 12.58 -17.03 -5.58
N THR A 68 11.69 -16.14 -6.02
CA THR A 68 10.67 -16.43 -7.04
C THR A 68 10.90 -15.61 -8.31
N ALA A 69 10.39 -16.12 -9.44
CA ALA A 69 10.21 -15.28 -10.61
C ALA A 69 9.11 -14.24 -10.33
N PRO A 70 9.11 -13.07 -11.01
CA PRO A 70 8.02 -12.12 -10.88
C PRO A 70 6.66 -12.77 -11.16
N MET A 71 5.73 -12.59 -10.24
CA MET A 71 4.36 -13.08 -10.39
C MET A 71 3.53 -12.00 -11.06
N ILE A 72 3.21 -12.19 -12.32
CA ILE A 72 2.49 -11.21 -13.15
C ILE A 72 1.02 -11.62 -13.27
N GLY A 73 0.14 -10.71 -12.88
CA GLY A 73 -1.30 -10.85 -12.91
C GLY A 73 -1.88 -11.52 -11.65
N LYS A 74 -3.05 -11.06 -11.28
CA LYS A 74 -3.80 -11.49 -10.09
C LYS A 74 -4.01 -12.99 -10.03
N ALA A 75 -4.27 -13.64 -11.15
CA ALA A 75 -4.46 -15.10 -11.21
C ALA A 75 -3.18 -15.85 -10.81
N THR A 76 -2.00 -15.38 -11.27
CA THR A 76 -0.70 -15.98 -10.92
C THR A 76 -0.41 -15.80 -9.42
N ILE A 77 -0.66 -14.60 -8.89
CA ILE A 77 -0.48 -14.29 -7.46
C ILE A 77 -1.42 -15.15 -6.61
N GLY A 78 -2.69 -15.27 -7.01
CA GLY A 78 -3.68 -16.09 -6.32
C GLY A 78 -3.33 -17.57 -6.30
N LYS A 79 -2.80 -18.10 -7.42
CA LYS A 79 -2.32 -19.47 -7.48
C LYS A 79 -1.17 -19.68 -6.49
N PHE A 80 -0.17 -18.80 -6.49
CA PHE A 80 0.95 -18.85 -5.55
C PHE A 80 0.46 -18.82 -4.10
N LEU A 81 -0.43 -17.90 -3.75
CA LEU A 81 -0.98 -17.76 -2.42
C LEU A 81 -1.71 -19.05 -1.98
N ASN A 82 -2.52 -19.64 -2.86
CA ASN A 82 -3.21 -20.91 -2.57
C ASN A 82 -2.22 -22.08 -2.41
N ASP A 83 -1.17 -22.13 -3.22
CA ASP A 83 -0.11 -23.15 -3.11
C ASP A 83 0.66 -23.00 -1.79
N VAL A 84 0.90 -21.79 -1.30
CA VAL A 84 1.52 -21.54 0.00
C VAL A 84 0.60 -21.95 1.14
N THR A 85 -0.64 -21.46 1.16
CA THR A 85 -1.59 -21.74 2.26
C THR A 85 -1.99 -23.21 2.34
N SER A 86 -2.03 -23.94 1.22
CA SER A 86 -2.28 -25.39 1.23
C SER A 86 -1.18 -26.19 1.98
N ARG A 87 0.05 -25.65 2.03
CA ARG A 87 1.16 -26.25 2.78
C ARG A 87 1.20 -25.81 4.25
N MET A 88 0.33 -24.87 4.61
CA MET A 88 0.23 -24.32 5.95
C MET A 88 -1.00 -24.84 6.71
N GLU A 89 -1.50 -26.02 6.35
CA GLU A 89 -2.58 -26.65 7.08
C GLU A 89 -2.19 -26.88 8.55
N GLY A 90 -3.05 -26.46 9.48
CA GLY A 90 -2.77 -26.50 10.92
C GLY A 90 -1.85 -25.40 11.45
N TYR A 91 -1.36 -24.50 10.59
CA TYR A 91 -0.65 -23.31 11.03
C TYR A 91 -1.64 -22.22 11.46
N HIS A 92 -1.26 -21.45 12.47
CA HIS A 92 -2.04 -20.29 12.95
C HIS A 92 -1.21 -19.03 12.91
N MET A 93 -1.68 -18.05 12.14
CA MET A 93 -1.10 -16.70 12.16
C MET A 93 -1.51 -16.04 13.46
N GLN A 94 -0.56 -15.89 14.40
CA GLN A 94 -0.81 -15.26 15.70
C GLN A 94 -0.70 -13.75 15.61
N LYS A 95 0.14 -13.25 14.69
CA LYS A 95 0.44 -11.85 14.54
C LYS A 95 0.79 -11.51 13.09
N VAL A 96 0.24 -10.41 12.62
CA VAL A 96 0.71 -9.65 11.46
C VAL A 96 0.65 -8.17 11.83
N GLU A 97 1.79 -7.56 11.96
CA GLU A 97 1.93 -6.12 12.13
C GLU A 97 2.67 -5.55 10.93
N MET A 98 2.16 -4.46 10.39
CA MET A 98 2.80 -3.70 9.33
C MET A 98 2.83 -2.23 9.77
N ASP A 99 4.03 -1.74 10.03
CA ASP A 99 4.27 -0.35 10.38
C ASP A 99 4.53 0.44 9.10
N PHE A 100 3.45 0.97 8.52
CA PHE A 100 3.49 1.70 7.25
C PHE A 100 4.12 3.07 7.41
N GLN A 101 5.09 3.34 6.54
CA GLN A 101 5.89 4.54 6.47
C GLN A 101 5.79 5.18 5.09
N GLY A 102 6.08 6.49 5.02
CA GLY A 102 6.29 7.18 3.75
C GLY A 102 5.08 7.16 2.81
N ILE A 103 3.84 7.15 3.35
CA ILE A 103 2.62 7.18 2.54
C ILE A 103 2.63 8.44 1.67
N SER A 104 2.65 8.25 0.36
CA SER A 104 2.60 9.31 -0.64
C SER A 104 1.43 9.05 -1.58
N VAL A 105 0.56 10.05 -1.72
CA VAL A 105 -0.64 9.97 -2.59
C VAL A 105 -0.57 11.07 -3.64
N SER A 106 -0.82 10.71 -4.89
CA SER A 106 -0.85 11.62 -6.03
C SER A 106 -1.97 11.21 -6.99
N GLY A 107 -3.11 11.90 -6.91
CA GLY A 107 -4.31 11.52 -7.67
C GLY A 107 -4.77 10.12 -7.30
N ASP A 108 -4.89 9.26 -8.31
CA ASP A 108 -5.33 7.87 -8.15
C ASP A 108 -4.18 6.88 -7.88
N TRP A 109 -2.98 7.38 -7.61
CA TRP A 109 -1.81 6.57 -7.30
C TRP A 109 -1.31 6.84 -5.88
N ALA A 110 -0.85 5.78 -5.22
CA ALA A 110 -0.16 5.89 -3.95
C ALA A 110 1.02 4.92 -3.88
N SER A 111 1.98 5.26 -3.03
CA SER A 111 3.07 4.38 -2.65
C SER A 111 3.36 4.49 -1.17
N GLU A 112 3.79 3.40 -0.59
CA GLU A 112 4.19 3.32 0.81
C GLU A 112 5.12 2.13 1.01
N TRP A 113 5.83 2.12 2.13
CA TRP A 113 6.59 0.97 2.56
C TRP A 113 6.32 0.67 4.03
N ALA A 114 6.59 -0.56 4.46
CA ALA A 114 6.37 -0.97 5.84
C ALA A 114 7.50 -1.84 6.37
N TYR A 115 7.70 -1.78 7.68
CA TYR A 115 8.27 -2.90 8.42
C TYR A 115 7.16 -3.89 8.74
N GLU A 116 7.43 -5.16 8.49
CA GLU A 116 6.51 -6.24 8.77
C GLU A 116 7.05 -7.13 9.89
N HIS A 117 6.16 -7.56 10.78
CA HIS A 117 6.43 -8.56 11.80
C HIS A 117 5.33 -9.62 11.76
N GLN A 118 5.72 -10.85 11.53
CA GLN A 118 4.82 -12.00 11.51
C GLN A 118 5.20 -13.00 12.57
N VAL A 119 4.19 -13.53 13.28
CA VAL A 119 4.35 -14.64 14.22
C VAL A 119 3.38 -15.73 13.84
N VAL A 120 3.93 -16.89 13.50
CA VAL A 120 3.16 -18.04 13.03
C VAL A 120 3.41 -19.24 13.94
N GLN A 121 2.34 -19.84 14.45
CA GLN A 121 2.40 -21.07 15.21
C GLN A 121 2.24 -22.26 14.26
N PRO A 122 3.28 -23.10 14.08
CA PRO A 122 3.13 -24.37 13.38
C PRO A 122 2.29 -25.38 14.18
N PRO A 123 1.76 -26.43 13.53
CA PRO A 123 1.09 -27.54 14.22
C PRO A 123 2.07 -28.32 15.12
N ASP A 124 1.53 -29.20 15.96
CA ASP A 124 2.27 -30.18 16.77
C ASP A 124 3.26 -29.55 17.77
N GLN A 125 2.91 -28.37 18.32
CA GLN A 125 3.72 -27.63 19.31
C GLN A 125 5.18 -27.35 18.86
N LYS A 126 5.42 -27.31 17.56
CA LYS A 126 6.72 -26.89 17.02
C LYS A 126 7.02 -25.45 17.43
N PRO A 127 8.30 -25.05 17.49
CA PRO A 127 8.68 -23.69 17.79
C PRO A 127 7.96 -22.67 16.90
N VAL A 128 7.53 -21.57 17.50
CA VAL A 128 6.93 -20.45 16.80
C VAL A 128 7.91 -19.89 15.76
N ILE A 129 7.40 -19.58 14.58
CA ILE A 129 8.15 -18.87 13.54
C ILE A 129 7.91 -17.37 13.77
N ASP A 130 8.97 -16.68 14.18
CA ASP A 130 8.99 -15.23 14.41
C ASP A 130 9.86 -14.60 13.32
N SER A 131 9.27 -13.80 12.42
CA SER A 131 9.92 -13.30 11.23
C SER A 131 9.64 -11.83 10.99
N TYR A 132 10.62 -11.16 10.38
CA TYR A 132 10.56 -9.74 10.04
C TYR A 132 10.78 -9.55 8.55
N GLY A 133 10.10 -8.56 7.99
CA GLY A 133 10.17 -8.22 6.58
C GLY A 133 10.16 -6.72 6.33
N LYS A 134 10.37 -6.37 5.06
CA LYS A 134 10.18 -5.04 4.51
C LYS A 134 9.27 -5.16 3.30
N LEU A 135 8.26 -4.35 3.27
CA LEU A 135 7.23 -4.32 2.24
C LEU A 135 7.25 -2.97 1.53
N LEU A 136 7.13 -2.98 0.21
CA LEU A 136 6.85 -1.81 -0.62
C LEU A 136 5.57 -2.08 -1.39
N LEU A 137 4.60 -1.18 -1.29
CA LEU A 137 3.37 -1.20 -2.06
C LEU A 137 3.30 -0.01 -3.01
N VAL A 138 2.81 -0.27 -4.22
CA VAL A 138 2.28 0.74 -5.14
C VAL A 138 0.82 0.43 -5.35
N LEU A 139 -0.03 1.41 -5.12
CA LEU A 139 -1.48 1.26 -5.17
C LEU A 139 -2.07 2.15 -6.27
N HIS A 140 -3.15 1.70 -6.85
CA HIS A 140 -3.97 2.47 -7.79
C HIS A 140 -5.42 2.43 -7.34
N LYS A 141 -6.09 3.59 -7.39
CA LYS A 141 -7.52 3.71 -7.15
C LYS A 141 -8.25 3.43 -8.45
N GLU A 142 -8.98 2.33 -8.48
CA GLU A 142 -9.68 1.92 -9.69
C GLU A 142 -11.02 2.66 -9.86
N ALA A 143 -11.65 2.48 -11.02
CA ALA A 143 -12.91 3.16 -11.36
C ALA A 143 -14.07 2.87 -10.39
N ASP A 144 -14.00 1.78 -9.63
CA ASP A 144 -14.97 1.44 -8.58
C ASP A 144 -14.71 2.18 -7.26
N GLY A 145 -13.70 3.06 -7.23
CA GLY A 145 -13.29 3.85 -6.07
C GLY A 145 -12.44 3.08 -5.05
N ASN A 146 -12.09 1.83 -5.29
CA ASN A 146 -11.28 1.03 -4.38
C ASN A 146 -9.79 1.12 -4.74
N TRP A 147 -8.95 1.26 -3.71
CA TRP A 147 -7.52 1.11 -3.84
C TRP A 147 -7.13 -0.35 -3.99
N ARG A 148 -6.18 -0.63 -4.92
CA ARG A 148 -5.65 -1.97 -5.15
C ARG A 148 -4.15 -1.94 -5.33
N VAL A 149 -3.49 -3.00 -4.89
CA VAL A 149 -2.05 -3.21 -5.06
C VAL A 149 -1.77 -3.53 -6.53
N THR A 150 -0.98 -2.68 -7.16
CA THR A 150 -0.46 -2.92 -8.52
C THR A 150 0.94 -3.51 -8.48
N ARG A 151 1.73 -3.16 -7.47
CA ARG A 151 3.09 -3.70 -7.26
C ARG A 151 3.29 -3.93 -5.78
N GLU A 152 3.82 -5.10 -5.48
CA GLU A 152 4.28 -5.44 -4.15
C GLU A 152 5.70 -6.00 -4.25
N MET A 153 6.58 -5.49 -3.42
CA MET A 153 7.89 -6.07 -3.20
C MET A 153 8.05 -6.38 -1.72
N TRP A 154 8.39 -7.63 -1.42
CA TRP A 154 8.69 -8.05 -0.06
C TRP A 154 10.09 -8.62 0.02
N ASN A 155 10.79 -8.30 1.11
CA ASN A 155 12.10 -8.86 1.43
C ASN A 155 12.16 -9.22 2.91
N GLN A 156 12.82 -10.33 3.21
CA GLN A 156 13.11 -10.64 4.60
C GLN A 156 13.98 -9.54 5.22
N GLY A 157 13.66 -9.18 6.45
CA GLY A 157 14.37 -8.18 7.26
C GLY A 157 14.93 -8.78 8.55
N MET A 158 15.66 -7.96 9.25
CA MET A 158 16.05 -8.21 10.64
C MET A 158 15.06 -7.50 11.56
N LYS A 159 14.99 -7.95 12.81
CA LYS A 159 14.28 -7.20 13.86
C LYS A 159 14.85 -5.79 13.94
N PRO A 160 14.00 -4.74 13.90
CA PRO A 160 14.43 -3.35 14.07
C PRO A 160 15.10 -3.10 15.42
#